data_b3c3197da0920717c1a3bca4719cf7ea
#
_entry.id   b3c3197da0920717c1a3bca4719cf7ea
#
_cell.length_a   1.000
_cell.length_b   1.000
_cell.length_c   1.000
_cell.angle_alpha   90.00
_cell.angle_beta   90.00
_cell.angle_gamma   90.00
#
_symmetry.space_group_name_H-M   'P 1'
#
loop_
_entity.id
_entity.type
_entity.pdbx_description
1 polymer ?
#
loop_
_entity_poly.entity_id
_entity_poly.type
_entity_poly.pdbx_seq_one_letter_code
_entity_poly.pdbx_strand_id
1 'polypeptide(L)'
;IGGYYPINFEVDDLELLRRLEKNKFDISLPSVKKNFQMNFYKWSFSDPLKINKYGIPESEMKDIVYPDVILVPLVAFDNNLNRLGYGGGYYDRLINKLSKKKKIIKIGLALSVQKIDRVPINAYDQKLDYIVTNKYIVKWKYFS
;
A
#
# COMPACT_ATOMS: atom_id res chain seq x y z
N ILE A 1 -3.68 -0.06 -10.40
CA ILE A 1 -3.36 0.62 -9.15
C ILE A 1 -3.83 -0.25 -7.99
N GLY A 2 -2.92 -0.61 -7.10
CA GLY A 2 -3.26 -1.25 -5.84
C GLY A 2 -3.44 -0.21 -4.75
N GLY A 3 -4.66 -0.04 -4.30
CA GLY A 3 -4.96 0.82 -3.16
C GLY A 3 -5.09 0.02 -1.88
N TYR A 4 -5.64 0.63 -0.84
CA TYR A 4 -6.00 -0.04 0.41
C TYR A 4 -7.28 0.55 0.95
N TYR A 5 -7.95 -0.19 1.83
CA TYR A 5 -9.07 0.36 2.57
C TYR A 5 -8.52 0.90 3.89
N PRO A 6 -8.59 2.23 4.14
CA PRO A 6 -7.92 2.83 5.29
C PRO A 6 -8.54 2.37 6.61
N ILE A 7 -7.69 2.06 7.58
CA ILE A 7 -8.08 1.69 8.94
C ILE A 7 -7.28 2.53 9.93
N ASN A 8 -7.82 2.69 11.13
CA ASN A 8 -7.19 3.44 12.22
C ASN A 8 -6.77 4.85 11.75
N PHE A 9 -5.49 5.17 11.85
CA PHE A 9 -4.94 6.48 11.48
C PHE A 9 -4.26 6.49 10.11
N GLU A 10 -4.52 5.49 9.28
CA GLU A 10 -3.99 5.46 7.91
C GLU A 10 -4.58 6.60 7.09
N VAL A 11 -3.77 7.15 6.19
CA VAL A 11 -4.24 8.18 5.26
C VAL A 11 -5.32 7.58 4.37
N ASP A 12 -6.44 8.30 4.24
CA ASP A 12 -7.56 7.87 3.40
C ASP A 12 -7.21 8.09 1.92
N ASP A 13 -7.07 7.00 1.18
CA ASP A 13 -6.77 7.00 -0.25
C ASP A 13 -8.02 6.83 -1.12
N LEU A 14 -9.21 6.70 -0.53
CA LEU A 14 -10.42 6.35 -1.28
C LEU A 14 -10.80 7.40 -2.33
N GLU A 15 -10.68 8.68 -1.99
CA GLU A 15 -10.98 9.73 -2.98
C GLU A 15 -9.98 9.70 -4.15
N LEU A 16 -8.72 9.45 -3.87
CA LEU A 16 -7.71 9.27 -4.93
C LEU A 16 -8.05 8.08 -5.81
N LEU A 17 -8.41 6.94 -5.22
CA LEU A 17 -8.81 5.76 -5.98
C LEU A 17 -10.04 6.04 -6.84
N ARG A 18 -11.01 6.77 -6.31
CA ARG A 18 -12.20 7.15 -7.07
C ARG A 18 -11.85 8.00 -8.29
N ARG A 19 -10.96 8.97 -8.14
CA ARG A 19 -10.49 9.81 -9.24
C ARG A 19 -9.71 9.02 -10.27
N LEU A 20 -8.87 8.09 -9.83
CA LEU A 20 -8.12 7.21 -10.73
C LEU A 20 -9.07 6.33 -11.55
N GLU A 21 -10.08 5.75 -10.92
CA GLU A 21 -11.08 4.95 -11.63
C GLU A 21 -11.84 5.78 -12.67
N LYS A 22 -12.22 7.01 -12.33
CA LYS A 22 -12.87 7.94 -13.28
C LYS A 22 -11.99 8.26 -14.47
N ASN A 23 -10.68 8.24 -14.30
CA ASN A 23 -9.70 8.48 -15.35
C ASN A 23 -9.24 7.20 -16.04
N LYS A 24 -10.05 6.13 -15.95
CA LYS A 24 -9.86 4.85 -16.67
C LYS A 24 -8.71 4.00 -16.16
N PHE A 25 -8.23 4.23 -14.95
CA PHE A 25 -7.29 3.32 -14.31
C PHE A 25 -8.05 2.18 -13.61
N ASP A 26 -7.55 0.97 -13.77
CA ASP A 26 -8.06 -0.16 -12.99
C ASP A 26 -7.55 -0.05 -11.56
N ILE A 27 -8.44 -0.27 -10.60
CA ILE A 27 -8.09 -0.25 -9.17
C ILE A 27 -8.30 -1.62 -8.55
N SER A 28 -7.60 -1.84 -7.44
CA SER A 28 -7.63 -3.10 -6.71
C SER A 28 -7.46 -2.85 -5.22
N LEU A 29 -7.91 -3.80 -4.40
CA LEU A 29 -7.73 -3.78 -2.96
C LEU A 29 -7.06 -5.07 -2.50
N PRO A 30 -6.26 -5.00 -1.42
CA PRO A 30 -5.62 -6.19 -0.88
C PRO A 30 -6.62 -7.02 -0.07
N SER A 31 -6.41 -8.33 -0.10
CA SER A 31 -7.16 -9.28 0.69
C SER A 31 -6.19 -10.25 1.34
N VAL A 32 -6.33 -10.43 2.66
CA VAL A 32 -5.45 -11.32 3.43
C VAL A 32 -5.80 -12.78 3.19
N LYS A 33 -4.78 -13.61 3.16
CA LYS A 33 -4.87 -15.06 3.00
C LYS A 33 -4.20 -15.75 4.19
N LYS A 34 -4.27 -17.09 4.20
CA LYS A 34 -3.61 -17.90 5.21
C LYS A 34 -2.08 -17.68 5.20
N ASN A 35 -1.43 -17.94 6.32
CA ASN A 35 0.03 -17.85 6.49
C ASN A 35 0.58 -16.44 6.21
N PHE A 36 -0.14 -15.40 6.63
CA PHE A 36 0.27 -14.00 6.49
C PHE A 36 0.48 -13.56 5.05
N GLN A 37 -0.16 -14.25 4.10
CA GLN A 37 -0.13 -13.89 2.69
C GLN A 37 -1.23 -12.90 2.35
N MET A 38 -1.00 -12.11 1.29
CA MET A 38 -1.94 -11.12 0.82
C MET A 38 -1.83 -11.03 -0.71
N ASN A 39 -2.97 -10.81 -1.38
CA ASN A 39 -3.02 -10.57 -2.82
C ASN A 39 -3.87 -9.33 -3.07
N PHE A 40 -3.65 -8.70 -4.22
CA PHE A 40 -4.55 -7.68 -4.73
C PHE A 40 -5.64 -8.35 -5.57
N TYR A 41 -6.88 -7.88 -5.39
CA TYR A 41 -8.03 -8.33 -6.15
C TYR A 41 -8.66 -7.14 -6.86
N LYS A 42 -9.06 -7.35 -8.12
CA LYS A 42 -9.77 -6.33 -8.88
C LYS A 42 -10.95 -5.81 -8.08
N TRP A 43 -11.14 -4.51 -8.10
CA TRP A 43 -12.25 -3.88 -7.41
C TRP A 43 -12.64 -2.58 -8.11
N SER A 44 -13.93 -2.23 -8.02
CA SER A 44 -14.49 -0.97 -8.48
C SER A 44 -15.39 -0.43 -7.37
N PHE A 45 -15.62 0.87 -7.32
CA PHE A 45 -16.54 1.46 -6.34
C PHE A 45 -17.98 0.99 -6.49
N SER A 46 -18.33 0.38 -7.62
CA SER A 46 -19.64 -0.26 -7.80
C SER A 46 -19.70 -1.71 -7.28
N ASP A 47 -18.57 -2.29 -6.92
CA ASP A 47 -18.50 -3.67 -6.44
C ASP A 47 -18.72 -3.75 -4.93
N PRO A 48 -19.29 -4.88 -4.45
CA PRO A 48 -19.47 -5.07 -3.01
C PRO A 48 -18.16 -5.30 -2.27
N LEU A 49 -18.18 -5.03 -0.98
CA LEU A 49 -17.11 -5.33 -0.04
C LEU A 49 -17.60 -6.32 1.00
N LYS A 50 -16.70 -7.13 1.50
CA LYS A 50 -16.94 -8.00 2.66
C LYS A 50 -15.97 -7.64 3.78
N ILE A 51 -16.32 -7.95 5.01
CA ILE A 51 -15.48 -7.69 6.17
C ILE A 51 -14.70 -8.97 6.49
N ASN A 52 -13.37 -8.84 6.58
CA ASN A 52 -12.50 -9.98 6.92
C ASN A 52 -12.43 -10.21 8.44
N LYS A 53 -11.64 -11.20 8.86
CA LYS A 53 -11.47 -11.55 10.27
C LYS A 53 -10.86 -10.44 11.13
N TYR A 54 -10.23 -9.45 10.53
CA TYR A 54 -9.65 -8.29 11.22
C TYR A 54 -10.57 -7.08 11.21
N GLY A 55 -11.80 -7.21 10.70
CA GLY A 55 -12.72 -6.09 10.59
C GLY A 55 -12.44 -5.15 9.42
N ILE A 56 -11.60 -5.55 8.48
CA ILE A 56 -11.19 -4.71 7.35
C ILE A 56 -12.02 -5.06 6.12
N PRO A 57 -12.64 -4.07 5.46
CA PRO A 57 -13.31 -4.30 4.18
C PRO A 57 -12.33 -4.77 3.10
N GLU A 58 -12.74 -5.77 2.35
CA GLU A 58 -11.97 -6.27 1.21
C GLU A 58 -12.91 -6.66 0.08
N SER A 59 -12.36 -6.77 -1.14
CA SER A 59 -13.15 -7.11 -2.32
C SER A 59 -13.72 -8.51 -2.22
N GLU A 60 -14.96 -8.68 -2.65
CA GLU A 60 -15.58 -10.01 -2.86
C GLU A 60 -15.19 -10.61 -4.20
N MET A 61 -14.57 -9.82 -5.07
CA MET A 61 -14.11 -10.30 -6.37
C MET A 61 -13.01 -11.34 -6.21
N LYS A 62 -12.94 -12.27 -7.16
CA LYS A 62 -11.99 -13.40 -7.09
C LYS A 62 -10.82 -13.25 -8.05
N ASP A 63 -10.76 -12.16 -8.80
CA ASP A 63 -9.73 -11.95 -9.82
C ASP A 63 -8.49 -11.34 -9.18
N ILE A 64 -7.44 -12.15 -9.03
CA ILE A 64 -6.14 -11.67 -8.57
C ILE A 64 -5.54 -10.79 -9.66
N VAL A 65 -5.02 -9.64 -9.26
CA VAL A 65 -4.34 -8.71 -10.16
C VAL A 65 -2.94 -8.39 -9.65
N TYR A 66 -2.07 -7.95 -10.55
CA TYR A 66 -0.69 -7.58 -10.24
C TYR A 66 -0.50 -6.11 -10.62
N PRO A 67 -0.76 -5.18 -9.68
CA PRO A 67 -0.69 -3.75 -9.97
C PRO A 67 0.71 -3.30 -10.38
N ASP A 68 0.78 -2.28 -11.22
CA ASP A 68 2.03 -1.60 -11.57
C ASP A 68 2.44 -0.57 -10.52
N VAL A 69 1.45 0.03 -9.87
CA VAL A 69 1.64 1.02 -8.82
C VAL A 69 0.83 0.59 -7.61
N ILE A 70 1.45 0.58 -6.45
CA ILE A 70 0.76 0.29 -5.20
C ILE A 70 0.88 1.46 -4.24
N LEU A 71 -0.22 1.74 -3.55
CA LEU A 71 -0.27 2.68 -2.43
C LEU A 71 -0.09 1.86 -1.16
N VAL A 72 0.81 2.29 -0.29
CA VAL A 72 1.18 1.51 0.90
C VAL A 72 0.85 2.30 2.15
N PRO A 73 0.00 1.77 3.03
CA PRO A 73 -0.27 2.40 4.32
C PRO A 73 0.93 2.23 5.25
N LEU A 74 1.08 3.13 6.21
CA LEU A 74 2.18 3.06 7.16
C LEU A 74 1.82 3.68 8.50
N VAL A 75 2.54 3.28 9.53
CA VAL A 75 2.45 3.86 10.88
C VAL A 75 3.45 5.00 11.04
N ALA A 76 4.67 4.80 10.56
CA ALA A 76 5.75 5.79 10.60
C ALA A 76 6.71 5.58 9.43
N PHE A 77 7.48 6.59 9.12
CA PHE A 77 8.47 6.55 8.04
C PHE A 77 9.69 7.38 8.39
N ASP A 78 10.76 7.18 7.63
CA ASP A 78 11.97 8.01 7.71
C ASP A 78 12.38 8.56 6.32
N ASN A 79 13.40 9.40 6.30
CA ASN A 79 13.88 10.01 5.07
C ASN A 79 14.59 9.04 4.11
N ASN A 80 14.84 7.83 4.54
CA ASN A 80 15.45 6.77 3.72
C ASN A 80 14.42 5.84 3.08
N LEU A 81 13.15 6.25 3.07
CA LEU A 81 12.05 5.49 2.46
C LEU A 81 11.73 4.17 3.18
N ASN A 82 12.15 4.05 4.42
CA ASN A 82 11.77 2.94 5.28
C ASN A 82 10.41 3.23 5.91
N ARG A 83 9.62 2.19 6.08
CA ARG A 83 8.32 2.32 6.71
C ARG A 83 8.16 1.35 7.88
N LEU A 84 7.41 1.79 8.88
CA LEU A 84 6.94 0.94 9.98
C LEU A 84 5.48 0.57 9.70
N GLY A 85 5.20 -0.73 9.65
CA GLY A 85 3.83 -1.25 9.53
C GLY A 85 3.33 -1.78 10.87
N TYR A 86 2.27 -2.58 10.82
CA TYR A 86 1.61 -3.12 12.01
C TYR A 86 2.24 -4.41 12.55
N GLY A 87 3.36 -4.87 11.96
CA GLY A 87 4.11 -6.02 12.48
C GLY A 87 3.79 -7.37 11.83
N GLY A 88 2.72 -7.46 11.02
CA GLY A 88 2.34 -8.72 10.36
C GLY A 88 3.18 -9.08 9.13
N GLY A 89 3.92 -8.12 8.58
CA GLY A 89 4.76 -8.32 7.41
C GLY A 89 4.01 -8.57 6.10
N TYR A 90 2.71 -8.27 6.05
CA TYR A 90 1.88 -8.51 4.86
C TYR A 90 2.37 -7.77 3.63
N TYR A 91 2.67 -6.48 3.77
CA TYR A 91 3.13 -5.66 2.65
C TYR A 91 4.53 -6.02 2.20
N ASP A 92 5.44 -6.32 3.13
CA ASP A 92 6.80 -6.72 2.78
C ASP A 92 6.81 -8.02 1.97
N ARG A 93 5.98 -9.00 2.36
CA ARG A 93 5.82 -10.25 1.61
C ARG A 93 5.18 -10.01 0.25
N LEU A 94 4.13 -9.18 0.20
CA LEU A 94 3.43 -8.87 -1.04
C LEU A 94 4.34 -8.15 -2.03
N ILE A 95 5.08 -7.14 -1.57
CA ILE A 95 6.03 -6.39 -2.39
C ILE A 95 7.12 -7.32 -2.92
N ASN A 96 7.67 -8.17 -2.07
CA ASN A 96 8.68 -9.14 -2.49
C ASN A 96 8.14 -10.07 -3.58
N LYS A 97 6.93 -10.59 -3.41
CA LYS A 97 6.27 -11.46 -4.38
C LYS A 97 6.01 -10.76 -5.70
N LEU A 98 5.47 -9.55 -5.67
CA LEU A 98 5.16 -8.78 -6.88
C LEU A 98 6.43 -8.37 -7.62
N SER A 99 7.48 -7.98 -6.90
CA SER A 99 8.75 -7.55 -7.49
C SER A 99 9.43 -8.66 -8.28
N LYS A 100 9.15 -9.92 -7.96
CA LYS A 100 9.65 -11.07 -8.72
C LYS A 100 8.92 -11.27 -10.05
N LYS A 101 7.71 -10.74 -10.17
CA LYS A 101 6.88 -10.89 -11.37
C LYS A 101 7.02 -9.72 -12.34
N LYS A 102 7.18 -8.51 -11.81
CA LYS A 102 7.24 -7.29 -12.62
C LYS A 102 7.83 -6.15 -11.80
N LYS A 103 8.26 -5.11 -12.49
CA LYS A 103 8.65 -3.85 -11.85
C LYS A 103 7.40 -3.15 -11.33
N ILE A 104 7.42 -2.74 -10.07
CA ILE A 104 6.32 -2.02 -9.43
C ILE A 104 6.82 -0.72 -8.81
N ILE A 105 5.94 0.27 -8.74
CA ILE A 105 6.20 1.53 -8.04
C ILE A 105 5.43 1.48 -6.72
N LYS A 106 6.14 1.72 -5.61
CA LYS A 106 5.61 1.63 -4.25
C LYS A 106 5.57 3.03 -3.66
N ILE A 107 4.37 3.54 -3.40
CA ILE A 107 4.15 4.89 -2.90
C ILE A 107 3.50 4.80 -1.52
N GLY A 108 4.22 5.24 -0.49
CA GLY A 108 3.65 5.37 0.85
C GLY A 108 2.83 6.65 0.94
N LEU A 109 1.69 6.58 1.61
CA LEU A 109 0.87 7.75 1.92
C LEU A 109 0.94 7.99 3.42
N ALA A 110 1.28 9.23 3.81
CA ALA A 110 1.52 9.55 5.21
C ALA A 110 1.14 10.99 5.53
N LEU A 111 0.99 11.26 6.82
CA LEU A 111 1.01 12.64 7.34
C LEU A 111 2.45 12.96 7.73
N SER A 112 2.83 14.23 7.58
CA SER A 112 4.20 14.66 7.92
C SER A 112 4.58 14.37 9.36
N VAL A 113 3.59 14.36 10.28
CA VAL A 113 3.80 14.05 11.70
C VAL A 113 4.17 12.59 11.95
N GLN A 114 4.00 11.70 10.98
CA GLN A 114 4.38 10.29 11.09
C GLN A 114 5.87 10.06 10.82
N LYS A 115 6.59 11.09 10.44
CA LYS A 115 8.03 10.99 10.23
C LYS A 115 8.75 10.81 11.55
N ILE A 116 9.69 9.84 11.57
CA ILE A 116 10.62 9.62 12.68
C ILE A 116 12.05 9.66 12.14
N ASP A 117 13.03 9.80 13.03
CA ASP A 117 14.42 9.93 12.62
C ASP A 117 14.93 8.67 11.92
N ARG A 118 14.58 7.51 12.45
CA ARG A 118 15.04 6.22 11.91
C ARG A 118 14.03 5.13 12.21
N VAL A 119 13.54 4.48 11.17
CA VAL A 119 12.69 3.30 11.28
C VAL A 119 13.57 2.08 11.54
N PRO A 120 13.29 1.28 12.58
CA PRO A 120 13.99 -0.01 12.76
C PRO A 120 13.69 -0.91 11.56
N ILE A 121 14.73 -1.46 10.95
CA ILE A 121 14.59 -2.33 9.77
C ILE A 121 15.24 -3.68 10.02
N ASN A 122 14.76 -4.68 9.30
CA ASN A 122 15.36 -6.02 9.24
C ASN A 122 15.61 -6.41 7.77
N ALA A 123 16.19 -7.59 7.55
CA ALA A 123 16.58 -8.05 6.22
C ALA A 123 15.39 -8.25 5.25
N TYR A 124 14.17 -8.39 5.76
CA TYR A 124 12.98 -8.66 4.95
C TYR A 124 12.18 -7.40 4.63
N ASP A 125 12.49 -6.28 5.27
CA ASP A 125 11.76 -5.03 5.07
C ASP A 125 12.03 -4.47 3.67
N GLN A 126 10.97 -3.98 3.03
CA GLN A 126 11.02 -3.45 1.68
C GLN A 126 10.93 -1.94 1.70
N LYS A 127 11.90 -1.27 1.08
CA LYS A 127 11.86 0.18 0.92
C LYS A 127 10.78 0.60 -0.07
N LEU A 128 10.25 1.80 0.14
CA LEU A 128 9.33 2.43 -0.79
C LEU A 128 10.11 3.23 -1.85
N ASP A 129 9.45 3.57 -2.94
CA ASP A 129 10.02 4.44 -3.98
C ASP A 129 9.74 5.90 -3.68
N TYR A 130 8.55 6.17 -3.14
CA TYR A 130 8.12 7.52 -2.73
C TYR A 130 7.32 7.44 -1.45
N ILE A 131 7.36 8.52 -0.67
CA ILE A 131 6.41 8.75 0.42
C ILE A 131 5.81 10.13 0.20
N VAL A 132 4.51 10.18 -0.03
CA VAL A 132 3.77 11.41 -0.25
C VAL A 132 3.10 11.80 1.06
N THR A 133 3.37 13.02 1.53
CA THR A 133 2.75 13.55 2.74
C THR A 133 1.91 14.78 2.41
N ASN A 134 1.22 15.31 3.42
CA ASN A 134 0.48 16.55 3.30
C ASN A 134 1.36 17.80 3.09
N LYS A 135 2.69 17.67 3.27
CA LYS A 135 3.61 18.83 3.17
C LYS A 135 4.73 18.65 2.15
N TYR A 136 5.17 17.42 1.90
CA TYR A 136 6.32 17.16 1.02
C TYR A 136 6.27 15.73 0.48
N ILE A 137 7.18 15.45 -0.47
CA ILE A 137 7.40 14.12 -1.02
C ILE A 137 8.83 13.69 -0.66
N VAL A 138 8.98 12.49 -0.11
CA VAL A 138 10.28 11.84 0.10
C VAL A 138 10.55 10.95 -1.11
N LYS A 139 11.72 11.10 -1.70
CA LYS A 139 12.16 10.29 -2.83
C LYS A 139 13.66 10.05 -2.75
N TRP A 140 14.14 9.10 -3.52
CA TRP A 140 15.56 8.78 -3.54
C TRP A 140 16.38 9.95 -4.12
N LYS A 141 17.41 10.41 -3.39
CA LYS A 141 18.11 11.66 -3.69
C LYS A 141 19.19 11.57 -4.77
N TYR A 142 19.58 10.34 -5.18
CA TYR A 142 20.71 10.16 -6.09
C TYR A 142 20.35 10.22 -7.57
N PHE A 143 19.12 10.48 -7.92
CA PHE A 143 18.64 10.56 -9.31
C PHE A 143 18.11 11.95 -9.68
N SER A 144 18.58 12.92 -8.98
CA SER A 144 18.28 14.33 -9.33
C SER A 144 19.17 14.79 -10.46
#